data_ef997f687467a127ad7a72d897faeeb0
#
_entry.id   ef997f687467a127ad7a72d897faeeb0
#
_cell.length_a   1.000
_cell.length_b   1.000
_cell.length_c   1.000
_cell.angle_alpha   90.00
_cell.angle_beta   90.00
_cell.angle_gamma   90.00
#
_symmetry.space_group_name_H-M   'P 1'
#
loop_
_entity.id
_entity.type
_entity.pdbx_description
1 polymer ?
#
loop_
_entity_poly.entity_id
_entity_poly.type
_entity_poly.pdbx_seq_one_letter_code
_entity_poly.pdbx_strand_id
1 'polypeptide(L)'
;MSSPPLRVEELKRVMRTHDGSVDACIVGCGAGGSVLAKELAEGGMSVVVLEAGDWIDSLEDMVNDELSMIGPLDWDDLRISDGDDPIKTGRVNTGRAVGGTTVHFTAMSLRLDPSDFEIATRDGVGVDWPFGYDELAPYYSEVERTLPVSGPRRSAWPSGAPYPHGALPWSAKDHTLAAGMDELGLHVEMTPHAIATTPVDGRSACMFYGFCIDGCKSDAKGGMQVTYVPKAVAAGAEIRANCFATRIETERGQVSGVTYLADEKSASSQPHESSSAATRSRHRDCS
;
A
#
# COMPACT_ATOMS: atom_id res chain seq x y z
N MET A 1 22.40 -7.41 -14.34
CA MET A 1 21.69 -6.16 -14.03
C MET A 1 20.22 -6.46 -14.23
N SER A 2 19.41 -6.31 -13.20
CA SER A 2 17.94 -6.42 -13.34
C SER A 2 17.43 -5.29 -14.24
N SER A 3 16.43 -5.58 -15.07
CA SER A 3 15.76 -4.54 -15.87
C SER A 3 15.18 -3.47 -14.94
N PRO A 4 15.08 -2.20 -15.41
CA PRO A 4 14.41 -1.16 -14.63
C PRO A 4 12.95 -1.56 -14.38
N PRO A 5 12.32 -1.04 -13.31
CA PRO A 5 10.92 -1.30 -13.04
C PRO A 5 10.06 -0.75 -14.16
N LEU A 6 8.97 -1.43 -14.48
CA LEU A 6 8.02 -0.95 -15.48
C LEU A 6 7.34 0.34 -14.95
N ARG A 7 7.28 1.35 -15.82
CA ARG A 7 6.55 2.59 -15.55
C ARG A 7 5.04 2.36 -15.68
N VAL A 8 4.25 3.26 -15.14
CA VAL A 8 2.78 3.17 -15.14
C VAL A 8 2.21 2.90 -16.53
N GLU A 9 2.67 3.60 -17.55
CA GLU A 9 2.20 3.40 -18.93
C GLU A 9 2.62 2.03 -19.52
N GLU A 10 3.74 1.49 -19.08
CA GLU A 10 4.18 0.16 -19.47
C GLU A 10 3.36 -0.92 -18.75
N LEU A 11 3.06 -0.73 -17.46
CA LEU A 11 2.17 -1.60 -16.68
C LEU A 11 0.77 -1.64 -17.30
N LYS A 12 0.18 -0.48 -17.63
CA LYS A 12 -1.12 -0.40 -18.30
C LYS A 12 -1.13 -1.13 -19.64
N ARG A 13 -0.01 -1.08 -20.40
CA ARG A 13 0.11 -1.73 -21.72
C ARG A 13 0.21 -3.26 -21.63
N VAL A 14 0.89 -3.79 -20.61
CA VAL A 14 1.09 -5.25 -20.45
C VAL A 14 -0.01 -5.89 -19.62
N MET A 15 -0.82 -5.10 -18.93
CA MET A 15 -1.89 -5.58 -18.07
C MET A 15 -2.94 -6.34 -18.86
N ARG A 16 -3.29 -7.52 -18.35
CA ARG A 16 -4.36 -8.34 -18.91
C ARG A 16 -5.72 -7.72 -18.58
N THR A 17 -6.65 -7.73 -19.53
CA THR A 17 -8.04 -7.30 -19.33
C THR A 17 -8.93 -8.53 -19.17
N HIS A 18 -9.85 -8.48 -18.23
CA HIS A 18 -10.84 -9.53 -18.01
C HIS A 18 -12.23 -9.02 -18.40
N ASP A 19 -12.80 -9.63 -19.46
CA ASP A 19 -14.17 -9.35 -19.90
C ASP A 19 -15.10 -10.48 -19.42
N GLY A 20 -16.01 -10.15 -18.51
CA GLY A 20 -16.96 -11.11 -17.95
C GLY A 20 -16.66 -11.47 -16.49
N SER A 21 -17.05 -12.70 -16.09
CA SER A 21 -16.86 -13.18 -14.73
C SER A 21 -15.39 -13.45 -14.41
N VAL A 22 -15.01 -13.20 -13.19
CA VAL A 22 -13.67 -13.44 -12.64
C VAL A 22 -13.78 -14.26 -11.34
N ASP A 23 -12.69 -14.96 -10.99
CA ASP A 23 -12.67 -15.75 -9.76
C ASP A 23 -12.63 -14.86 -8.51
N ALA A 24 -12.01 -13.68 -8.61
CA ALA A 24 -11.93 -12.74 -7.51
C ALA A 24 -12.03 -11.28 -7.98
N CYS A 25 -12.91 -10.51 -7.31
CA CYS A 25 -13.01 -9.06 -7.45
C CYS A 25 -12.60 -8.42 -6.11
N ILE A 26 -11.50 -7.66 -6.11
CA ILE A 26 -10.93 -7.03 -4.93
C ILE A 26 -11.29 -5.55 -4.93
N VAL A 27 -11.80 -5.04 -3.82
CA VAL A 27 -12.13 -3.62 -3.65
C VAL A 27 -11.01 -2.93 -2.90
N GLY A 28 -10.34 -2.01 -3.58
CA GLY A 28 -9.19 -1.24 -3.10
C GLY A 28 -7.84 -1.87 -3.43
N CYS A 29 -6.93 -1.06 -3.98
CA CYS A 29 -5.56 -1.44 -4.36
C CYS A 29 -4.52 -0.96 -3.34
N GLY A 30 -4.89 -0.91 -2.06
CA GLY A 30 -3.98 -0.59 -0.95
C GLY A 30 -3.14 -1.77 -0.50
N ALA A 31 -2.59 -1.70 0.73
CA ALA A 31 -1.70 -2.71 1.30
C ALA A 31 -2.28 -4.14 1.23
N GLY A 32 -3.52 -4.32 1.71
CA GLY A 32 -4.14 -5.65 1.71
C GLY A 32 -4.55 -6.12 0.32
N GLY A 33 -5.23 -5.24 -0.46
CA GLY A 33 -5.72 -5.61 -1.79
C GLY A 33 -4.63 -5.93 -2.80
N SER A 34 -3.52 -5.20 -2.77
CA SER A 34 -2.38 -5.46 -3.68
C SER A 34 -1.69 -6.78 -3.38
N VAL A 35 -1.53 -7.13 -2.10
CA VAL A 35 -0.97 -8.43 -1.69
C VAL A 35 -1.91 -9.56 -2.16
N LEU A 36 -3.20 -9.43 -1.83
CA LEU A 36 -4.19 -10.44 -2.22
C LEU A 36 -4.27 -10.61 -3.74
N ALA A 37 -4.21 -9.51 -4.51
CA ALA A 37 -4.22 -9.55 -5.97
C ALA A 37 -3.03 -10.34 -6.53
N LYS A 38 -1.84 -10.12 -6.00
CA LYS A 38 -0.64 -10.85 -6.40
C LYS A 38 -0.76 -12.33 -6.05
N GLU A 39 -1.12 -12.67 -4.81
CA GLU A 39 -1.18 -14.07 -4.36
C GLU A 39 -2.22 -14.89 -5.12
N LEU A 40 -3.43 -14.34 -5.33
CA LEU A 40 -4.48 -15.03 -6.07
C LEU A 40 -4.14 -15.18 -7.55
N ALA A 41 -3.57 -14.15 -8.18
CA ALA A 41 -3.19 -14.22 -9.59
C ALA A 41 -2.01 -15.19 -9.81
N GLU A 42 -1.01 -15.21 -8.93
CA GLU A 42 0.07 -16.24 -8.97
C GLU A 42 -0.48 -17.65 -8.72
N GLY A 43 -1.55 -17.77 -7.93
CA GLY A 43 -2.32 -19.02 -7.77
C GLY A 43 -3.13 -19.43 -8.99
N GLY A 44 -3.12 -18.65 -10.08
CA GLY A 44 -3.80 -18.95 -11.34
C GLY A 44 -5.24 -18.48 -11.42
N MET A 45 -5.73 -17.71 -10.45
CA MET A 45 -7.08 -17.13 -10.48
C MET A 45 -7.13 -15.92 -11.43
N SER A 46 -8.29 -15.72 -12.07
CA SER A 46 -8.61 -14.46 -12.74
C SER A 46 -8.99 -13.42 -11.71
N VAL A 47 -8.24 -12.31 -11.65
CA VAL A 47 -8.37 -11.30 -10.61
C VAL A 47 -8.58 -9.92 -11.20
N VAL A 48 -9.60 -9.21 -10.72
CA VAL A 48 -9.82 -7.77 -10.97
C VAL A 48 -9.75 -7.02 -9.66
N VAL A 49 -9.01 -5.92 -9.65
CA VAL A 49 -8.97 -4.98 -8.52
C VAL A 49 -9.66 -3.69 -8.94
N LEU A 50 -10.62 -3.22 -8.16
CA LEU A 50 -11.30 -1.93 -8.32
C LEU A 50 -10.66 -0.93 -7.38
N GLU A 51 -9.99 0.10 -7.91
CA GLU A 51 -9.37 1.17 -7.13
C GLU A 51 -10.06 2.50 -7.44
N ALA A 52 -10.45 3.21 -6.40
CA ALA A 52 -11.16 4.47 -6.54
C ALA A 52 -10.29 5.64 -7.03
N GLY A 53 -8.98 5.55 -6.81
CA GLY A 53 -8.00 6.54 -7.25
C GLY A 53 -7.31 6.19 -8.57
N ASP A 54 -6.47 7.10 -9.02
CA ASP A 54 -5.70 6.92 -10.25
C ASP A 54 -4.37 6.21 -10.00
N TRP A 55 -3.69 5.87 -11.06
CA TRP A 55 -2.29 5.48 -11.06
C TRP A 55 -1.41 6.67 -10.69
N ILE A 56 -0.36 6.40 -9.91
CA ILE A 56 0.65 7.38 -9.53
C ILE A 56 1.99 6.97 -10.13
N ASP A 57 2.52 7.80 -10.99
CA ASP A 57 3.88 7.67 -11.51
C ASP A 57 4.87 8.43 -10.63
N SER A 58 5.82 7.72 -10.05
CA SER A 58 6.74 8.31 -9.06
C SER A 58 7.60 9.45 -9.60
N LEU A 59 7.93 9.44 -10.90
CA LEU A 59 8.77 10.51 -11.50
C LEU A 59 7.95 11.74 -11.88
N GLU A 60 6.74 11.52 -12.38
CA GLU A 60 5.90 12.59 -12.93
C GLU A 60 5.02 13.23 -11.83
N ASP A 61 4.43 12.41 -10.96
CA ASP A 61 3.40 12.86 -10.03
C ASP A 61 3.96 13.20 -8.63
N MET A 62 5.13 12.62 -8.24
CA MET A 62 5.73 12.90 -6.96
C MET A 62 6.57 14.17 -7.00
N VAL A 63 6.18 15.14 -6.20
CA VAL A 63 6.87 16.44 -6.13
C VAL A 63 7.72 16.47 -4.86
N ASN A 64 9.04 16.57 -5.01
CA ASN A 64 9.96 16.79 -3.88
C ASN A 64 10.05 18.30 -3.58
N ASP A 65 8.94 18.88 -3.16
CA ASP A 65 8.77 20.32 -2.91
C ASP A 65 7.88 20.53 -1.69
N GLU A 66 8.37 21.29 -0.73
CA GLU A 66 7.67 21.58 0.52
C GLU A 66 6.34 22.33 0.33
N LEU A 67 6.19 23.08 -0.76
CA LEU A 67 4.97 23.85 -1.06
C LEU A 67 3.88 22.99 -1.71
N SER A 68 4.26 21.88 -2.32
CA SER A 68 3.37 20.97 -3.02
C SER A 68 3.07 19.69 -2.22
N MET A 69 3.52 19.64 -0.97
CA MET A 69 3.28 18.52 -0.06
C MET A 69 1.79 18.23 0.05
N ILE A 70 1.43 16.96 -0.21
CA ILE A 70 0.11 16.39 0.10
C ILE A 70 -0.99 16.64 -0.97
N GLY A 71 -0.89 17.65 -1.84
CA GLY A 71 -1.99 18.03 -2.74
C GLY A 71 -2.57 16.90 -3.63
N PRO A 72 -1.78 16.11 -4.36
CA PRO A 72 -2.30 15.13 -5.32
C PRO A 72 -2.87 13.85 -4.68
N LEU A 73 -2.51 13.56 -3.43
CA LEU A 73 -2.80 12.28 -2.77
C LEU A 73 -3.91 12.38 -1.74
N ASP A 74 -4.34 13.60 -1.41
CA ASP A 74 -5.36 13.84 -0.39
C ASP A 74 -6.74 13.42 -0.86
N TRP A 75 -7.40 12.67 -0.02
CA TRP A 75 -8.83 12.44 -0.13
C TRP A 75 -9.55 13.48 0.72
N ASP A 76 -10.32 14.34 0.08
CA ASP A 76 -11.04 15.45 0.73
C ASP A 76 -12.25 15.03 1.60
N ASP A 77 -12.48 13.73 1.77
CA ASP A 77 -13.62 13.24 2.54
C ASP A 77 -13.45 13.56 4.03
N LEU A 78 -14.39 14.35 4.55
CA LEU A 78 -14.53 14.56 5.98
C LEU A 78 -15.00 13.24 6.63
N ARG A 79 -14.18 12.67 7.50
CA ARG A 79 -14.53 11.48 8.26
C ARG A 79 -15.01 11.86 9.66
N ILE A 80 -16.11 11.24 10.04
CA ILE A 80 -16.72 11.38 11.37
C ILE A 80 -16.81 9.97 11.93
N SER A 81 -16.30 9.74 13.14
CA SER A 81 -16.56 8.48 13.84
C SER A 81 -18.03 8.43 14.26
N ASP A 82 -18.57 7.24 14.34
CA ASP A 82 -19.91 6.99 14.88
C ASP A 82 -19.82 6.60 16.37
N GLY A 83 -20.97 6.55 17.06
CA GLY A 83 -21.07 6.17 18.47
C GLY A 83 -21.49 7.32 19.38
N ASP A 84 -21.38 7.09 20.70
CA ASP A 84 -21.85 8.01 21.74
C ASP A 84 -21.03 9.30 21.82
N ASP A 85 -19.78 9.29 21.34
CA ASP A 85 -18.88 10.44 21.29
C ASP A 85 -18.22 10.58 19.90
N PRO A 86 -18.96 11.06 18.89
CA PRO A 86 -18.48 11.13 17.52
C PRO A 86 -17.38 12.19 17.37
N ILE A 87 -16.23 11.78 16.86
CA ILE A 87 -15.08 12.64 16.62
C ILE A 87 -15.00 12.98 15.13
N LYS A 88 -14.89 14.26 14.80
CA LYS A 88 -14.52 14.72 13.46
C LYS A 88 -13.01 14.60 13.31
N THR A 89 -12.56 13.64 12.51
CA THR A 89 -11.12 13.43 12.31
C THR A 89 -10.49 14.37 11.28
N GLY A 90 -11.31 15.21 10.65
CA GLY A 90 -10.82 16.14 9.62
C GLY A 90 -10.32 15.40 8.37
N ARG A 91 -9.38 16.02 7.67
CA ARG A 91 -8.64 15.37 6.59
C ARG A 91 -7.76 14.29 7.21
N VAL A 92 -8.00 13.06 6.80
CA VAL A 92 -7.20 11.91 7.25
C VAL A 92 -6.19 11.61 6.15
N ASN A 93 -4.95 11.32 6.51
CA ASN A 93 -3.89 10.88 5.61
C ASN A 93 -4.22 9.51 4.97
N THR A 94 -5.27 9.48 4.16
CA THR A 94 -5.70 8.29 3.44
C THR A 94 -5.54 8.56 1.96
N GLY A 95 -4.64 7.85 1.30
CA GLY A 95 -4.40 7.98 -0.14
C GLY A 95 -5.48 7.28 -0.95
N ARG A 96 -5.99 7.97 -1.96
CA ARG A 96 -6.86 7.42 -2.98
C ARG A 96 -6.06 7.29 -4.28
N ALA A 97 -5.39 6.15 -4.43
CA ALA A 97 -4.52 5.85 -5.56
C ALA A 97 -4.25 4.35 -5.66
N VAL A 98 -3.81 3.89 -6.82
CA VAL A 98 -3.22 2.56 -6.96
C VAL A 98 -1.98 2.46 -6.06
N GLY A 99 -2.03 1.57 -5.09
CA GLY A 99 -1.07 1.48 -3.97
C GLY A 99 -1.63 2.00 -2.64
N GLY A 100 -2.77 2.70 -2.65
CA GLY A 100 -3.45 3.22 -1.46
C GLY A 100 -2.54 4.13 -0.64
N THR A 101 -2.77 4.18 0.67
CA THR A 101 -2.01 4.99 1.62
C THR A 101 -0.51 4.68 1.65
N THR A 102 -0.06 3.51 1.16
CA THR A 102 1.37 3.18 1.10
C THR A 102 2.15 4.05 0.11
N VAL A 103 1.46 4.78 -0.77
CA VAL A 103 2.09 5.74 -1.68
C VAL A 103 2.72 6.90 -0.90
N HIS A 104 2.11 7.31 0.22
CA HIS A 104 2.52 8.47 1.03
C HIS A 104 2.78 8.16 2.51
N PHE A 105 2.98 6.91 2.91
CA PHE A 105 3.36 6.57 4.29
C PHE A 105 4.86 6.79 4.55
N THR A 106 5.23 6.87 5.82
CA THR A 106 6.63 7.07 6.25
C THR A 106 7.50 5.82 6.14
N ALA A 107 6.93 4.72 5.69
CA ALA A 107 7.57 3.42 5.51
C ALA A 107 7.96 2.68 6.81
N MET A 108 7.54 3.16 7.99
CA MET A 108 7.77 2.42 9.23
C MET A 108 7.11 1.04 9.15
N SER A 109 7.88 0.01 9.50
CA SER A 109 7.50 -1.39 9.27
C SER A 109 7.87 -2.27 10.48
N LEU A 110 7.36 -1.89 11.64
CA LEU A 110 7.47 -2.67 12.86
C LEU A 110 6.59 -3.92 12.77
N ARG A 111 7.10 -5.03 13.28
CA ARG A 111 6.27 -6.20 13.58
C ARG A 111 5.47 -5.94 14.86
N LEU A 112 4.30 -6.54 15.01
CA LEU A 112 3.58 -6.50 16.28
C LEU A 112 4.38 -7.24 17.36
N ASP A 113 4.26 -6.80 18.61
CA ASP A 113 4.80 -7.54 19.74
C ASP A 113 3.97 -8.81 19.97
N PRO A 114 4.57 -9.95 20.32
CA PRO A 114 3.81 -11.17 20.63
C PRO A 114 2.69 -10.94 21.65
N SER A 115 2.88 -10.03 22.61
CA SER A 115 1.87 -9.70 23.62
C SER A 115 0.66 -8.92 23.08
N ASP A 116 0.75 -8.33 21.88
CA ASP A 116 -0.37 -7.64 21.22
C ASP A 116 -1.47 -8.62 20.77
N PHE A 117 -1.12 -9.90 20.61
CA PHE A 117 -2.06 -10.95 20.22
C PHE A 117 -2.94 -11.43 21.36
N GLU A 118 -2.57 -11.17 22.61
CA GLU A 118 -3.23 -11.65 23.84
C GLU A 118 -3.67 -10.49 24.74
N ILE A 119 -4.05 -9.35 24.15
CA ILE A 119 -4.33 -8.12 24.89
C ILE A 119 -5.52 -8.27 25.84
N ALA A 120 -6.56 -9.01 25.43
CA ALA A 120 -7.71 -9.24 26.30
C ALA A 120 -7.35 -10.15 27.48
N THR A 121 -6.61 -11.22 27.26
CA THR A 121 -6.12 -12.12 28.31
C THR A 121 -5.16 -11.40 29.25
N ARG A 122 -4.25 -10.59 28.74
CA ARG A 122 -3.23 -9.89 29.53
C ARG A 122 -3.76 -8.69 30.29
N ASP A 123 -4.51 -7.82 29.60
CA ASP A 123 -4.88 -6.49 30.11
C ASP A 123 -6.38 -6.36 30.40
N GLY A 124 -7.20 -7.35 30.05
CA GLY A 124 -8.64 -7.36 30.27
C GLY A 124 -9.44 -6.43 29.37
N VAL A 125 -8.84 -5.94 28.26
CA VAL A 125 -9.45 -5.02 27.30
C VAL A 125 -9.34 -5.55 25.87
N GLY A 126 -10.30 -5.21 25.02
CA GLY A 126 -10.29 -5.64 23.62
C GLY A 126 -10.65 -7.10 23.42
N VAL A 127 -10.06 -7.71 22.39
CA VAL A 127 -10.26 -9.12 22.01
C VAL A 127 -8.90 -9.70 21.62
N ASP A 128 -8.60 -10.91 22.06
CA ASP A 128 -7.40 -11.62 21.60
C ASP A 128 -7.52 -11.99 20.11
N TRP A 129 -6.38 -12.00 19.44
CA TRP A 129 -6.34 -12.48 18.05
C TRP A 129 -6.59 -13.99 18.01
N PRO A 130 -7.23 -14.52 16.96
CA PRO A 130 -7.47 -15.98 16.83
C PRO A 130 -6.22 -16.80 16.52
N PHE A 131 -5.06 -16.17 16.44
CA PHE A 131 -3.74 -16.76 16.16
C PHE A 131 -2.65 -15.95 16.86
N GLY A 132 -1.48 -16.55 17.06
CA GLY A 132 -0.34 -15.92 17.73
C GLY A 132 0.72 -15.38 16.77
N TYR A 133 1.74 -14.72 17.33
CA TYR A 133 2.86 -14.15 16.58
C TYR A 133 3.58 -15.18 15.70
N ASP A 134 3.80 -16.39 16.21
CA ASP A 134 4.56 -17.43 15.51
C ASP A 134 3.89 -17.86 14.19
N GLU A 135 2.57 -17.77 14.12
CA GLU A 135 1.83 -18.04 12.89
C GLU A 135 2.03 -16.94 11.84
N LEU A 136 2.21 -15.67 12.25
CA LEU A 136 2.47 -14.55 11.36
C LEU A 136 3.95 -14.36 11.01
N ALA A 137 4.88 -14.84 11.81
CA ALA A 137 6.31 -14.61 11.62
C ALA A 137 6.85 -14.97 10.22
N PRO A 138 6.43 -16.08 9.58
CA PRO A 138 6.82 -16.39 8.20
C PRO A 138 6.33 -15.34 7.19
N TYR A 139 5.09 -14.86 7.36
CA TYR A 139 4.47 -13.86 6.48
C TYR A 139 5.12 -12.48 6.64
N TYR A 140 5.48 -12.07 7.87
CA TYR A 140 6.30 -10.87 8.07
C TYR A 140 7.58 -10.95 7.23
N SER A 141 8.30 -12.07 7.31
CA SER A 141 9.55 -12.25 6.57
C SER A 141 9.37 -12.24 5.05
N GLU A 142 8.24 -12.71 4.54
CA GLU A 142 7.90 -12.67 3.12
C GLU A 142 7.58 -11.23 2.66
N VAL A 143 6.71 -10.55 3.39
CA VAL A 143 6.33 -9.16 3.11
C VAL A 143 7.55 -8.24 3.20
N GLU A 144 8.41 -8.41 4.20
CA GLU A 144 9.62 -7.62 4.38
C GLU A 144 10.61 -7.77 3.22
N ARG A 145 10.70 -8.96 2.62
CA ARG A 145 11.50 -9.17 1.40
C ARG A 145 10.91 -8.44 0.21
N THR A 146 9.60 -8.46 0.07
CA THR A 146 8.90 -7.80 -1.05
C THR A 146 8.91 -6.29 -0.93
N LEU A 147 8.74 -5.75 0.29
CA LEU A 147 8.76 -4.31 0.59
C LEU A 147 10.18 -3.73 0.79
N PRO A 148 11.24 -4.42 0.48
CA PRO A 148 12.65 -4.32 0.85
C PRO A 148 12.87 -3.61 2.19
N VAL A 149 12.36 -4.21 3.26
CA VAL A 149 12.49 -3.62 4.60
C VAL A 149 13.95 -3.59 5.03
N SER A 150 14.41 -2.41 5.41
CA SER A 150 15.71 -2.18 6.05
C SER A 150 15.54 -2.13 7.56
N GLY A 151 16.48 -2.72 8.27
CA GLY A 151 16.43 -2.74 9.74
C GLY A 151 17.74 -3.16 10.37
N PRO A 152 17.84 -3.09 11.72
CA PRO A 152 19.04 -3.50 12.43
C PRO A 152 19.29 -5.01 12.28
N ARG A 153 20.56 -5.41 12.27
CA ARG A 153 20.95 -6.83 12.18
C ARG A 153 20.51 -7.64 13.39
N ARG A 154 20.44 -6.98 14.53
CA ARG A 154 19.93 -7.52 15.80
C ARG A 154 19.00 -6.47 16.36
N SER A 155 17.77 -6.83 16.59
CA SER A 155 16.75 -5.95 17.17
C SER A 155 16.37 -6.47 18.56
N ALA A 156 16.10 -5.55 19.47
CA ALA A 156 15.44 -5.86 20.73
C ALA A 156 13.93 -6.13 20.51
N TRP A 157 13.38 -5.68 19.39
CA TRP A 157 12.02 -5.95 18.97
C TRP A 157 11.87 -7.41 18.55
N PRO A 158 10.66 -8.01 18.63
CA PRO A 158 10.45 -9.41 18.32
C PRO A 158 11.12 -9.85 17.04
N SER A 159 12.01 -10.83 17.14
CA SER A 159 12.84 -11.25 16.04
C SER A 159 12.22 -12.42 15.28
N GLY A 160 12.04 -12.22 13.99
CA GLY A 160 11.97 -13.30 13.03
C GLY A 160 13.29 -13.45 12.28
N ALA A 161 13.22 -13.77 10.98
CA ALA A 161 14.39 -13.71 10.12
C ALA A 161 15.00 -12.28 10.10
N PRO A 162 16.31 -12.15 9.86
CA PRO A 162 16.95 -10.84 9.68
C PRO A 162 16.28 -10.05 8.57
N TYR A 163 16.20 -8.72 8.73
CA TYR A 163 15.69 -7.84 7.69
C TYR A 163 16.50 -7.98 6.40
N PRO A 164 15.87 -7.93 5.23
CA PRO A 164 16.54 -8.15 3.94
C PRO A 164 17.56 -7.07 3.60
N HIS A 165 17.39 -5.86 4.12
CA HIS A 165 18.31 -4.75 3.95
C HIS A 165 18.86 -4.26 5.29
N GLY A 166 20.11 -3.77 5.27
CA GLY A 166 20.73 -3.13 6.45
C GLY A 166 19.99 -1.84 6.83
N ALA A 167 20.03 -1.50 8.12
CA ALA A 167 19.38 -0.29 8.63
C ALA A 167 19.80 0.97 7.88
N LEU A 168 18.91 1.94 7.83
CA LEU A 168 19.21 3.29 7.38
C LEU A 168 20.31 3.89 8.26
N PRO A 169 21.21 4.74 7.72
CA PRO A 169 22.24 5.40 8.52
C PRO A 169 21.60 6.39 9.52
N TRP A 170 22.21 6.49 10.66
CA TRP A 170 21.84 7.47 11.67
C TRP A 170 22.21 8.89 11.22
N SER A 171 21.33 9.83 11.44
CA SER A 171 21.64 11.26 11.33
C SER A 171 22.43 11.76 12.54
N ALA A 172 23.00 12.96 12.46
CA ALA A 172 23.66 13.58 13.61
C ALA A 172 22.71 13.74 14.83
N LYS A 173 21.43 14.00 14.57
CA LYS A 173 20.39 14.06 15.59
C LYS A 173 20.20 12.70 16.29
N ASP A 174 20.17 11.62 15.52
CA ASP A 174 19.98 10.28 16.07
C ASP A 174 21.17 9.86 16.94
N HIS A 175 22.40 10.17 16.54
CA HIS A 175 23.60 9.94 17.35
C HIS A 175 23.55 10.71 18.67
N THR A 176 23.12 11.97 18.64
CA THR A 176 23.03 12.80 19.85
C THR A 176 21.99 12.25 20.82
N LEU A 177 20.82 11.87 20.29
CA LEU A 177 19.76 11.28 21.10
C LEU A 177 20.17 9.95 21.70
N ALA A 178 20.79 9.08 20.89
CA ALA A 178 21.26 7.78 21.33
C ALA A 178 22.31 7.88 22.44
N ALA A 179 23.24 8.83 22.37
CA ALA A 179 24.21 9.06 23.42
C ALA A 179 23.56 9.41 24.77
N GLY A 180 22.55 10.30 24.76
CA GLY A 180 21.82 10.63 25.99
C GLY A 180 20.99 9.47 26.53
N MET A 181 20.40 8.64 25.66
CA MET A 181 19.67 7.46 26.07
C MET A 181 20.58 6.37 26.63
N ASP A 182 21.78 6.19 26.07
CA ASP A 182 22.76 5.23 26.55
C ASP A 182 23.23 5.57 27.99
N GLU A 183 23.39 6.86 28.31
CA GLU A 183 23.65 7.30 29.68
C GLU A 183 22.53 6.92 30.67
N LEU A 184 21.31 6.76 30.20
CA LEU A 184 20.15 6.32 30.98
C LEU A 184 19.98 4.79 30.99
N GLY A 185 20.83 4.04 30.31
CA GLY A 185 20.73 2.60 30.15
C GLY A 185 19.59 2.16 29.24
N LEU A 186 19.10 3.04 28.38
CA LEU A 186 18.05 2.75 27.42
C LEU A 186 18.63 2.27 26.10
N HIS A 187 18.07 1.18 25.58
CA HIS A 187 18.45 0.68 24.25
C HIS A 187 17.86 1.54 23.15
N VAL A 188 18.68 1.90 22.16
CA VAL A 188 18.26 2.65 20.97
C VAL A 188 18.68 1.92 19.72
N GLU A 189 17.75 1.74 18.81
CA GLU A 189 18.02 1.16 17.51
C GLU A 189 17.25 1.88 16.39
N MET A 190 17.70 1.74 15.15
CA MET A 190 16.99 2.26 13.99
C MET A 190 15.69 1.47 13.76
N THR A 191 14.58 2.17 13.72
CA THR A 191 13.28 1.57 13.37
C THR A 191 13.36 0.91 11.99
N PRO A 192 12.80 -0.29 11.82
CA PRO A 192 12.67 -0.90 10.50
C PRO A 192 11.80 -0.06 9.57
N HIS A 193 12.25 0.09 8.31
CA HIS A 193 11.53 0.85 7.29
C HIS A 193 11.46 0.05 5.99
N ALA A 194 10.30 0.06 5.33
CA ALA A 194 10.14 -0.46 3.98
C ALA A 194 10.83 0.47 2.97
N ILE A 195 12.15 0.54 3.06
CA ILE A 195 13.02 1.40 2.23
C ILE A 195 14.26 0.59 1.83
N ALA A 196 14.49 0.46 0.53
CA ALA A 196 15.68 -0.19 0.01
C ALA A 196 16.95 0.64 0.31
N THR A 197 17.89 0.08 1.06
CA THR A 197 19.22 0.69 1.30
C THR A 197 20.26 0.25 0.27
N THR A 198 19.92 -0.73 -0.56
CA THR A 198 20.68 -1.18 -1.74
C THR A 198 19.71 -1.35 -2.91
N PRO A 199 20.17 -1.27 -4.17
CA PRO A 199 19.29 -1.48 -5.34
C PRO A 199 18.58 -2.83 -5.30
N VAL A 200 17.31 -2.87 -5.64
CA VAL A 200 16.46 -4.08 -5.64
C VAL A 200 15.39 -4.00 -6.72
N ASP A 201 15.11 -5.10 -7.41
CA ASP A 201 14.09 -5.24 -8.46
C ASP A 201 14.15 -4.10 -9.51
N GLY A 202 15.36 -3.66 -9.91
CA GLY A 202 15.58 -2.56 -10.84
C GLY A 202 15.39 -1.15 -10.25
N ARG A 203 14.94 -1.02 -9.01
CA ARG A 203 14.77 0.26 -8.30
C ARG A 203 16.07 0.67 -7.63
N SER A 204 16.27 1.99 -7.49
CA SER A 204 17.46 2.54 -6.82
C SER A 204 17.39 2.37 -5.30
N ALA A 205 18.55 2.44 -4.65
CA ALA A 205 18.60 2.66 -3.22
C ALA A 205 18.05 4.03 -2.82
N CYS A 206 17.73 4.20 -1.54
CA CYS A 206 17.27 5.47 -0.98
C CYS A 206 18.28 6.59 -1.26
N MET A 207 17.80 7.69 -1.80
CA MET A 207 18.57 8.90 -2.13
C MET A 207 18.46 9.98 -1.04
N PHE A 208 17.82 9.66 0.07
CA PHE A 208 17.64 10.56 1.22
C PHE A 208 16.98 11.91 0.90
N TYR A 209 16.03 11.93 -0.01
CA TYR A 209 15.30 13.16 -0.37
C TYR A 209 14.49 13.76 0.79
N GLY A 210 14.09 12.96 1.79
CA GLY A 210 13.33 13.43 2.95
C GLY A 210 11.81 13.53 2.75
N PHE A 211 11.29 13.27 1.56
CA PHE A 211 9.87 13.43 1.19
C PHE A 211 9.10 12.10 1.21
N CYS A 212 9.41 11.17 2.11
CA CYS A 212 8.75 9.87 2.12
C CYS A 212 7.24 9.95 2.29
N ILE A 213 6.74 10.93 3.04
CA ILE A 213 5.31 11.11 3.29
C ILE A 213 4.56 11.61 2.05
N ASP A 214 5.24 12.28 1.13
CA ASP A 214 4.64 12.81 -0.10
C ASP A 214 4.85 11.88 -1.30
N GLY A 215 5.51 10.77 -1.09
CA GLY A 215 5.87 9.81 -2.11
C GLY A 215 7.38 9.56 -2.17
N CYS A 216 7.81 8.76 -3.13
CA CYS A 216 9.23 8.44 -3.29
C CYS A 216 9.63 8.50 -4.76
N LYS A 217 10.23 9.59 -5.17
CA LYS A 217 10.63 9.82 -6.57
C LYS A 217 11.69 8.83 -7.07
N SER A 218 12.44 8.18 -6.17
CA SER A 218 13.45 7.18 -6.51
C SER A 218 12.94 5.73 -6.46
N ASP A 219 11.68 5.49 -6.10
CA ASP A 219 11.07 4.17 -5.90
C ASP A 219 11.78 3.28 -4.85
N ALA A 220 12.66 3.86 -4.05
CA ALA A 220 13.35 3.14 -2.96
C ALA A 220 12.39 2.75 -1.84
N LYS A 221 11.32 3.53 -1.61
CA LYS A 221 10.26 3.23 -0.65
C LYS A 221 9.36 2.10 -1.18
N GLY A 222 9.13 1.10 -0.36
CA GLY A 222 8.34 -0.08 -0.68
C GLY A 222 6.83 0.16 -0.64
N GLY A 223 6.35 1.18 -1.34
CA GLY A 223 4.91 1.34 -1.57
C GLY A 223 4.35 0.23 -2.47
N MET A 224 3.06 -0.07 -2.34
CA MET A 224 2.42 -1.15 -3.11
C MET A 224 2.50 -0.91 -4.62
N GLN A 225 2.42 0.34 -5.07
CA GLN A 225 2.48 0.72 -6.50
C GLN A 225 3.79 0.31 -7.19
N VAL A 226 4.88 0.16 -6.43
CA VAL A 226 6.21 -0.23 -6.95
C VAL A 226 6.68 -1.62 -6.51
N THR A 227 5.89 -2.31 -5.70
CA THR A 227 6.24 -3.64 -5.17
C THR A 227 5.23 -4.71 -5.58
N TYR A 228 4.07 -4.77 -4.94
CA TYR A 228 3.07 -5.81 -5.16
C TYR A 228 2.26 -5.60 -6.45
N VAL A 229 1.89 -4.36 -6.78
CA VAL A 229 1.07 -4.07 -7.98
C VAL A 229 1.76 -4.52 -9.26
N PRO A 230 3.04 -4.21 -9.53
CA PRO A 230 3.72 -4.73 -10.72
C PRO A 230 3.77 -6.26 -10.77
N LYS A 231 3.94 -6.93 -9.63
CA LYS A 231 3.95 -8.40 -9.52
C LYS A 231 2.56 -8.98 -9.80
N ALA A 232 1.50 -8.36 -9.26
CA ALA A 232 0.13 -8.76 -9.52
C ALA A 232 -0.22 -8.66 -11.02
N VAL A 233 0.14 -7.54 -11.65
CA VAL A 233 -0.06 -7.32 -13.10
C VAL A 233 0.72 -8.36 -13.91
N ALA A 234 1.97 -8.63 -13.55
CA ALA A 234 2.79 -9.66 -14.22
C ALA A 234 2.19 -11.07 -14.07
N ALA A 235 1.52 -11.36 -12.96
CA ALA A 235 0.80 -12.61 -12.72
C ALA A 235 -0.57 -12.68 -13.43
N GLY A 236 -1.04 -11.59 -14.04
CA GLY A 236 -2.29 -11.54 -14.81
C GLY A 236 -3.47 -10.86 -14.13
N ALA A 237 -3.27 -10.20 -12.97
CA ALA A 237 -4.30 -9.38 -12.37
C ALA A 237 -4.58 -8.13 -13.20
N GLU A 238 -5.83 -7.71 -13.28
CA GLU A 238 -6.28 -6.45 -13.85
C GLU A 238 -6.52 -5.42 -12.74
N ILE A 239 -5.91 -4.23 -12.86
CA ILE A 239 -6.14 -3.11 -11.95
C ILE A 239 -6.99 -2.06 -12.66
N ARG A 240 -8.21 -1.87 -12.22
CA ARG A 240 -9.12 -0.83 -12.72
C ARG A 240 -9.06 0.38 -11.82
N ALA A 241 -8.24 1.35 -12.18
CA ALA A 241 -8.16 2.64 -11.52
C ALA A 241 -9.39 3.52 -11.83
N ASN A 242 -9.64 4.53 -11.01
CA ASN A 242 -10.80 5.43 -11.12
C ASN A 242 -12.16 4.67 -11.11
N CYS A 243 -12.20 3.53 -10.40
CA CYS A 243 -13.36 2.67 -10.26
C CYS A 243 -13.81 2.62 -8.79
N PHE A 244 -14.79 3.44 -8.43
CA PHE A 244 -15.31 3.52 -7.06
C PHE A 244 -16.39 2.47 -6.85
N ALA A 245 -16.08 1.41 -6.08
CA ALA A 245 -17.06 0.38 -5.72
C ALA A 245 -18.14 0.96 -4.81
N THR A 246 -19.39 0.78 -5.20
CA THR A 246 -20.55 1.34 -4.48
C THR A 246 -21.37 0.28 -3.76
N ARG A 247 -21.35 -0.95 -4.26
CA ARG A 247 -22.19 -2.02 -3.71
C ARG A 247 -21.62 -3.39 -4.05
N ILE A 248 -21.69 -4.29 -3.07
CA ILE A 248 -21.49 -5.73 -3.28
C ILE A 248 -22.86 -6.34 -3.50
N GLU A 249 -23.07 -6.93 -4.67
CA GLU A 249 -24.33 -7.60 -5.03
C GLU A 249 -24.33 -9.03 -4.48
N THR A 250 -25.47 -9.44 -3.95
CA THR A 250 -25.63 -10.79 -3.40
C THR A 250 -26.92 -11.42 -3.89
N GLU A 251 -26.84 -12.68 -4.29
CA GLU A 251 -27.99 -13.50 -4.63
C GLU A 251 -28.00 -14.76 -3.76
N ARG A 252 -29.10 -15.00 -3.07
CA ARG A 252 -29.27 -16.16 -2.19
C ARG A 252 -28.16 -16.34 -1.15
N GLY A 253 -27.62 -15.20 -0.64
CA GLY A 253 -26.54 -15.20 0.35
C GLY A 253 -25.14 -15.42 -0.19
N GLN A 254 -24.96 -15.47 -1.51
CA GLN A 254 -23.65 -15.54 -2.17
C GLN A 254 -23.38 -14.24 -2.93
N VAL A 255 -22.12 -13.85 -3.00
CA VAL A 255 -21.69 -12.68 -3.80
C VAL A 255 -21.89 -13.02 -5.28
N SER A 256 -22.63 -12.15 -6.00
CA SER A 256 -22.88 -12.27 -7.44
C SER A 256 -22.15 -11.21 -8.26
N GLY A 257 -21.68 -10.13 -7.63
CA GLY A 257 -20.94 -9.09 -8.33
C GLY A 257 -20.61 -7.87 -7.48
N VAL A 258 -19.95 -6.89 -8.09
CA VAL A 258 -19.67 -5.57 -7.50
C VAL A 258 -20.10 -4.47 -8.46
N THR A 259 -20.99 -3.60 -8.00
CA THR A 259 -21.36 -2.40 -8.74
C THR A 259 -20.38 -1.28 -8.42
N TYR A 260 -19.90 -0.59 -9.45
CA TYR A 260 -18.96 0.50 -9.28
C TYR A 260 -19.21 1.65 -10.24
N LEU A 261 -18.76 2.85 -9.87
CA LEU A 261 -18.70 4.03 -10.71
C LEU A 261 -17.31 4.13 -11.32
N ALA A 262 -17.23 4.20 -12.64
CA ALA A 262 -15.99 4.47 -13.36
C ALA A 262 -15.97 5.92 -13.85
N ASP A 263 -14.87 6.64 -13.60
CA ASP A 263 -14.67 7.97 -14.19
C ASP A 263 -14.18 7.80 -15.64
N GLU A 264 -14.94 8.30 -16.59
CA GLU A 264 -14.66 8.17 -18.03
C GLU A 264 -13.41 8.99 -18.47
N LYS A 265 -12.86 9.84 -17.61
CA LYS A 265 -11.70 10.68 -17.94
C LYS A 265 -10.38 9.91 -18.14
N SER A 266 -10.30 8.67 -17.66
CA SER A 266 -9.06 7.87 -17.79
C SER A 266 -9.04 6.93 -19.00
N ALA A 267 -10.15 6.78 -19.72
CA ALA A 267 -10.26 5.81 -20.81
C ALA A 267 -9.98 6.39 -22.21
N SER A 268 -9.73 7.69 -22.35
CA SER A 268 -9.50 8.29 -23.67
C SER A 268 -8.49 9.42 -23.65
N SER A 269 -7.29 9.13 -24.11
CA SER A 269 -6.41 10.12 -24.74
C SER A 269 -6.84 10.39 -26.19
N GLN A 270 -8.11 10.74 -26.41
CA GLN A 270 -8.56 11.37 -27.66
C GLN A 270 -9.66 12.40 -27.34
N PRO A 271 -9.58 13.61 -27.89
CA PRO A 271 -10.57 14.66 -27.64
C PRO A 271 -11.87 14.33 -28.37
N HIS A 272 -12.93 14.05 -27.65
CA HIS A 272 -14.29 14.12 -28.14
C HIS A 272 -15.07 15.20 -27.41
N GLU A 273 -15.71 16.05 -28.23
CA GLU A 273 -16.50 17.22 -27.89
C GLU A 273 -17.52 17.00 -26.78
N SER A 274 -17.76 18.08 -26.06
CA SER A 274 -18.73 18.26 -24.98
C SER A 274 -20.11 17.68 -25.29
N SER A 275 -20.57 16.75 -24.48
CA SER A 275 -21.99 16.52 -24.25
C SER A 275 -22.24 16.30 -22.76
N SER A 276 -23.23 17.03 -22.25
CA SER A 276 -23.72 17.09 -20.89
C SER A 276 -23.63 15.77 -20.12
N ALA A 277 -23.05 15.83 -18.93
CA ALA A 277 -22.90 14.73 -18.00
C ALA A 277 -24.24 14.10 -17.61
N ALA A 278 -24.56 12.99 -18.22
CA ALA A 278 -25.43 11.99 -17.62
C ALA A 278 -24.53 10.85 -17.16
N THR A 279 -24.38 10.72 -15.85
CA THR A 279 -23.70 9.61 -15.22
C THR A 279 -24.41 8.32 -15.65
N ARG A 280 -23.87 7.63 -16.65
CA ARG A 280 -24.31 6.27 -16.98
C ARG A 280 -23.59 5.32 -16.05
N SER A 281 -24.33 4.80 -15.07
CA SER A 281 -23.93 3.58 -14.39
C SER A 281 -23.82 2.47 -15.44
N ARG A 282 -22.62 2.13 -15.86
CA ARG A 282 -22.41 0.87 -16.59
C ARG A 282 -22.37 -0.23 -15.54
N HIS A 283 -23.42 -1.03 -15.49
CA HIS A 283 -23.34 -2.34 -14.88
C HIS A 283 -22.32 -3.14 -15.70
N ARG A 284 -21.13 -3.28 -15.19
CA ARG A 284 -20.21 -4.35 -15.58
C ARG A 284 -20.19 -5.32 -14.43
N ASP A 285 -20.77 -6.45 -14.66
CA ASP A 285 -20.85 -7.53 -13.70
C ASP A 285 -19.47 -8.18 -13.63
N CYS A 286 -18.81 -8.07 -12.48
CA CYS A 286 -17.83 -9.06 -12.06
C CYS A 286 -18.64 -10.18 -11.39
N SER A 287 -19.19 -11.08 -12.18
CA SER A 287 -19.91 -12.26 -11.70
C SER A 287 -19.04 -13.51 -11.82
#